data_9b8da7d2dc8e898e4a8ffa29a34182cc
#
_entry.id   9b8da7d2dc8e898e4a8ffa29a34182cc
#
_cell.length_a   1.000
_cell.length_b   1.000
_cell.length_c   1.000
_cell.angle_alpha   90.00
_cell.angle_beta   90.00
_cell.angle_gamma   90.00
#
_symmetry.space_group_name_H-M   'P 1'
#
loop_
_entity.id
_entity.type
_entity.pdbx_description
1 polymer ?
#
loop_
_entity_poly.entity_id
_entity_poly.type
_entity_poly.pdbx_seq_one_letter_code
_entity_poly.pdbx_strand_id
1 'polypeptide(L)'
;MKTSSPHSLSDLCLLIGEALEENLAPTYWVRAEIASLSLRGHCYMELVEKSANHSIAAKVRATCWQHAYHILAPYFAAETGQTLSVGLQVLLEVEVSFHAVYGMSLNVVGIDPSYTLGDLARQRQETILRLKEEGVWDMQQSLHTPTLPRRIAVI
;
A
#
# COMPACT_ATOMS: atom_id res chain seq x y z
N MET A 1 -3.12 30.71 33.53
CA MET A 1 -1.94 30.07 32.91
C MET A 1 -1.59 28.83 33.75
N LYS A 2 -1.81 27.62 33.23
CA LYS A 2 -1.31 26.42 33.90
C LYS A 2 0.21 26.39 33.66
N THR A 3 1.00 26.76 34.66
CA THR A 3 2.43 26.56 34.70
C THR A 3 2.69 25.07 34.87
N SER A 4 2.73 24.34 33.75
CA SER A 4 3.26 22.98 33.78
C SER A 4 4.79 23.09 34.02
N SER A 5 5.30 22.33 34.97
CA SER A 5 6.73 22.15 35.13
C SER A 5 7.37 21.73 33.79
N PRO A 6 8.58 22.20 33.45
CA PRO A 6 9.22 21.78 32.20
C PRO A 6 9.43 20.26 32.21
N HIS A 7 8.98 19.60 31.15
CA HIS A 7 9.21 18.18 30.92
C HIS A 7 10.48 17.98 30.08
N SER A 8 11.19 16.90 30.27
CA SER A 8 12.23 16.49 29.33
C SER A 8 11.60 15.98 28.03
N LEU A 9 12.35 15.98 26.93
CA LEU A 9 11.87 15.42 25.67
C LEU A 9 11.50 13.93 25.81
N SER A 10 12.28 13.20 26.60
CA SER A 10 12.01 11.78 26.88
C SER A 10 10.70 11.58 27.63
N ASP A 11 10.40 12.42 28.64
CA ASP A 11 9.14 12.35 29.38
C ASP A 11 7.95 12.65 28.49
N LEU A 12 8.07 13.64 27.60
CA LEU A 12 7.02 13.94 26.63
C LEU A 12 6.80 12.78 25.66
N CYS A 13 7.85 12.13 25.17
CA CYS A 13 7.73 10.97 24.29
C CYS A 13 7.07 9.77 25.01
N LEU A 14 7.36 9.56 26.29
CA LEU A 14 6.70 8.52 27.09
C LEU A 14 5.20 8.81 27.23
N LEU A 15 4.83 10.04 27.57
CA LEU A 15 3.42 10.45 27.66
C LEU A 15 2.66 10.27 26.34
N ILE A 16 3.31 10.56 25.20
CA ILE A 16 2.72 10.33 23.88
C ILE A 16 2.52 8.82 23.64
N GLY A 17 3.51 7.99 23.96
CA GLY A 17 3.42 6.54 23.82
C GLY A 17 2.27 5.96 24.65
N GLU A 18 2.20 6.29 25.93
CA GLU A 18 1.14 5.88 26.85
C GLU A 18 -0.24 6.33 26.37
N ALA A 19 -0.37 7.59 25.94
CA ALA A 19 -1.63 8.11 25.42
C ALA A 19 -2.09 7.39 24.14
N LEU A 20 -1.19 6.97 23.28
CA LEU A 20 -1.52 6.19 22.09
C LEU A 20 -1.95 4.76 22.47
N GLU A 21 -1.23 4.09 23.37
CA GLU A 21 -1.57 2.74 23.83
C GLU A 21 -2.93 2.69 24.55
N GLU A 22 -3.25 3.70 25.36
CA GLU A 22 -4.51 3.75 26.13
C GLU A 22 -5.73 4.07 25.24
N ASN A 23 -5.55 4.87 24.17
CA ASN A 23 -6.67 5.41 23.39
C ASN A 23 -6.86 4.77 22.02
N LEU A 24 -5.91 3.96 21.54
CA LEU A 24 -6.03 3.27 20.25
C LEU A 24 -6.51 1.83 20.44
N ALA A 25 -7.29 1.35 19.46
CA ALA A 25 -7.62 -0.06 19.38
C ALA A 25 -6.36 -0.90 19.11
N PRO A 26 -6.35 -2.20 19.47
CA PRO A 26 -5.21 -3.08 19.21
C PRO A 26 -4.80 -3.13 17.75
N THR A 27 -5.77 -3.18 16.83
CA THR A 27 -5.53 -3.21 15.38
C THR A 27 -6.53 -2.32 14.64
N TYR A 28 -6.14 -1.92 13.43
CA TYR A 28 -6.97 -1.17 12.48
C TYR A 28 -6.80 -1.75 11.08
N TRP A 29 -7.90 -1.80 10.33
CA TRP A 29 -7.86 -2.04 8.89
C TRP A 29 -7.65 -0.74 8.14
N VAL A 30 -6.53 -0.61 7.44
CA VAL A 30 -6.11 0.62 6.75
C VAL A 30 -5.96 0.36 5.26
N ARG A 31 -6.61 1.22 4.46
CA ARG A 31 -6.45 1.27 3.00
C ARG A 31 -5.30 2.20 2.67
N ALA A 32 -4.36 1.74 1.86
CA ALA A 32 -3.23 2.55 1.44
C ALA A 32 -2.64 2.06 0.12
N GLU A 33 -1.88 2.92 -0.53
CA GLU A 33 -1.01 2.56 -1.66
C GLU A 33 0.40 2.32 -1.13
N ILE A 34 1.07 1.29 -1.63
CA ILE A 34 2.48 1.03 -1.32
C ILE A 34 3.33 1.98 -2.17
N ALA A 35 3.90 3.02 -1.56
CA ALA A 35 4.77 3.98 -2.25
C ALA A 35 6.21 3.49 -2.35
N SER A 36 6.68 2.73 -1.36
CA SER A 36 7.98 2.04 -1.40
C SER A 36 7.91 0.71 -0.66
N LEU A 37 8.76 -0.22 -1.07
CA LEU A 37 8.89 -1.53 -0.46
C LEU A 37 10.35 -1.96 -0.48
N SER A 38 10.88 -2.40 0.67
CA SER A 38 12.25 -2.86 0.81
C SER A 38 12.33 -4.08 1.73
N LEU A 39 12.98 -5.15 1.25
CA LEU A 39 13.19 -6.38 2.02
C LEU A 39 14.62 -6.39 2.56
N ARG A 40 14.76 -6.25 3.87
CA ARG A 40 16.06 -6.31 4.59
C ARG A 40 15.89 -7.09 5.89
N GLY A 41 15.66 -8.41 5.77
CA GLY A 41 15.24 -9.24 6.91
C GLY A 41 13.74 -9.08 7.18
N HIS A 42 13.29 -7.86 7.48
CA HIS A 42 11.89 -7.48 7.56
C HIS A 42 11.44 -6.78 6.26
N CYS A 43 10.13 -6.71 6.03
CA CYS A 43 9.58 -5.92 4.94
C CYS A 43 9.26 -4.51 5.46
N TYR A 44 9.99 -3.52 4.94
CA TYR A 44 9.75 -2.10 5.22
C TYR A 44 8.99 -1.47 4.07
N MET A 45 7.93 -0.75 4.39
CA MET A 45 7.05 -0.11 3.42
C MET A 45 6.83 1.36 3.79
N GLU A 46 6.63 2.19 2.78
CA GLU A 46 5.96 3.47 2.93
C GLU A 46 4.55 3.35 2.37
N LEU A 47 3.58 3.65 3.21
CA LEU A 47 2.17 3.67 2.85
C LEU A 47 1.73 5.11 2.64
N VAL A 48 0.99 5.35 1.57
CA VAL A 48 0.46 6.67 1.23
C VAL A 48 -1.02 6.58 0.92
N GLU A 49 -1.73 7.65 1.23
CA GLU A 49 -3.07 7.92 0.74
C GLU A 49 -3.02 9.16 -0.15
N LYS A 50 -3.60 9.06 -1.34
CA LYS A 50 -3.71 10.18 -2.28
C LYS A 50 -5.12 10.76 -2.21
N SER A 51 -5.21 12.07 -2.17
CA SER A 51 -6.48 12.79 -2.30
C SER A 51 -6.96 12.81 -3.76
N ALA A 52 -8.19 13.27 -3.98
CA ALA A 52 -8.80 13.34 -5.33
C ALA A 52 -7.98 14.16 -6.34
N ASN A 53 -7.19 15.12 -5.89
CA ASN A 53 -6.29 15.93 -6.72
C ASN A 53 -4.86 15.35 -6.83
N HIS A 54 -4.67 14.06 -6.53
CA HIS A 54 -3.40 13.32 -6.59
C HIS A 54 -2.30 13.83 -5.63
N SER A 55 -2.63 14.75 -4.72
CA SER A 55 -1.70 15.13 -3.64
C SER A 55 -1.70 14.06 -2.55
N ILE A 56 -0.56 13.91 -1.86
CA ILE A 56 -0.45 13.00 -0.72
C ILE A 56 -1.22 13.59 0.46
N ALA A 57 -2.30 12.90 0.87
CA ALA A 57 -3.12 13.26 2.01
C ALA A 57 -2.52 12.73 3.32
N ALA A 58 -1.96 11.53 3.29
CA ALA A 58 -1.30 10.90 4.42
C ALA A 58 -0.11 10.05 3.95
N LYS A 59 0.90 9.95 4.81
CA LYS A 59 2.08 9.11 4.58
C LYS A 59 2.59 8.58 5.90
N VAL A 60 2.86 7.27 5.97
CA VAL A 60 3.36 6.62 7.17
C VAL A 60 4.30 5.47 6.81
N ARG A 61 5.30 5.22 7.65
CA ARG A 61 6.16 4.04 7.55
C ARG A 61 5.46 2.84 8.17
N ALA A 62 5.56 1.70 7.51
CA ALA A 62 5.05 0.42 7.99
C ALA A 62 6.13 -0.64 7.93
N THR A 63 6.12 -1.54 8.91
CA THR A 63 7.01 -2.69 8.98
C THR A 63 6.16 -3.95 9.05
N CYS A 64 6.43 -4.89 8.16
CA CYS A 64 5.94 -6.26 8.30
C CYS A 64 7.12 -7.13 8.76
N TRP A 65 7.03 -7.65 9.97
CA TRP A 65 8.09 -8.47 10.55
C TRP A 65 8.29 -9.75 9.72
N GLN A 66 9.50 -10.24 9.68
CA GLN A 66 9.89 -11.35 8.81
C GLN A 66 8.95 -12.55 8.94
N HIS A 67 8.60 -12.97 10.14
CA HIS A 67 7.70 -14.10 10.37
C HIS A 67 6.29 -13.85 9.80
N ALA A 68 5.73 -12.65 9.96
CA ALA A 68 4.45 -12.27 9.39
C ALA A 68 4.53 -12.17 7.86
N TYR A 69 5.59 -11.56 7.34
CA TYR A 69 5.79 -11.43 5.89
C TYR A 69 5.86 -12.78 5.18
N HIS A 70 6.52 -13.78 5.78
CA HIS A 70 6.61 -15.13 5.22
C HIS A 70 5.24 -15.86 5.15
N ILE A 71 4.26 -15.40 5.90
CA ILE A 71 2.89 -15.92 5.86
C ILE A 71 2.03 -15.08 4.92
N LEU A 72 2.07 -13.74 5.08
CA LEU A 72 1.19 -12.83 4.38
C LEU A 72 1.52 -12.67 2.89
N ALA A 73 2.81 -12.65 2.52
CA ALA A 73 3.20 -12.45 1.13
C ALA A 73 2.84 -13.64 0.22
N PRO A 74 3.10 -14.92 0.58
CA PRO A 74 2.61 -16.07 -0.19
C PRO A 74 1.08 -16.17 -0.23
N TYR A 75 0.40 -15.88 0.88
CA TYR A 75 -1.06 -15.84 0.93
C TYR A 75 -1.61 -14.81 -0.06
N PHE A 76 -1.10 -13.58 -0.01
CA PHE A 76 -1.49 -12.52 -0.93
C PHE A 76 -1.23 -12.91 -2.40
N ALA A 77 -0.06 -13.50 -2.68
CA ALA A 77 0.29 -13.92 -4.04
C ALA A 77 -0.61 -15.06 -4.55
N ALA A 78 -0.98 -16.00 -3.70
CA ALA A 78 -1.89 -17.10 -4.06
C ALA A 78 -3.30 -16.59 -4.42
N GLU A 79 -3.82 -15.63 -3.66
CA GLU A 79 -5.16 -15.09 -3.86
C GLU A 79 -5.23 -14.08 -5.02
N THR A 80 -4.22 -13.24 -5.19
CA THR A 80 -4.24 -12.16 -6.20
C THR A 80 -3.52 -12.48 -7.50
N GLY A 81 -2.68 -13.51 -7.50
CA GLY A 81 -1.77 -13.82 -8.61
C GLY A 81 -0.61 -12.80 -8.75
N GLN A 82 -0.44 -11.89 -7.79
CA GLN A 82 0.58 -10.84 -7.82
C GLN A 82 1.39 -10.82 -6.53
N THR A 83 2.66 -10.44 -6.62
CA THR A 83 3.48 -10.17 -5.44
C THR A 83 3.24 -8.75 -4.92
N LEU A 84 3.42 -8.55 -3.63
CA LEU A 84 3.41 -7.22 -3.03
C LEU A 84 4.45 -6.33 -3.71
N SER A 85 4.04 -5.22 -4.27
CA SER A 85 4.89 -4.31 -5.04
C SER A 85 4.43 -2.86 -4.90
N VAL A 86 5.31 -1.95 -5.30
CA VAL A 86 5.03 -0.51 -5.32
C VAL A 86 3.88 -0.22 -6.29
N GLY A 87 2.99 0.69 -5.90
CA GLY A 87 1.81 1.11 -6.67
C GLY A 87 0.54 0.30 -6.38
N LEU A 88 0.62 -0.81 -5.64
CA LEU A 88 -0.57 -1.57 -5.28
C LEU A 88 -1.39 -0.87 -4.19
N GLN A 89 -2.70 -0.85 -4.40
CA GLN A 89 -3.68 -0.51 -3.37
C GLN A 89 -3.93 -1.75 -2.51
N VAL A 90 -3.72 -1.61 -1.21
CA VAL A 90 -3.82 -2.71 -0.24
C VAL A 90 -4.72 -2.34 0.93
N LEU A 91 -5.36 -3.35 1.51
CA LEU A 91 -6.05 -3.26 2.79
C LEU A 91 -5.24 -4.08 3.79
N LEU A 92 -4.64 -3.40 4.75
CA LEU A 92 -3.74 -3.98 5.75
C LEU A 92 -4.35 -3.88 7.14
N GLU A 93 -4.25 -4.94 7.91
CA GLU A 93 -4.45 -4.89 9.34
C GLU A 93 -3.14 -4.48 10.00
N VAL A 94 -3.19 -3.40 10.79
CA VAL A 94 -2.01 -2.77 11.35
C VAL A 94 -2.20 -2.45 12.82
N GLU A 95 -1.10 -2.54 13.57
CA GLU A 95 -0.96 -2.01 14.91
C GLU A 95 -0.20 -0.69 14.84
N VAL A 96 -0.64 0.30 15.61
CA VAL A 96 0.09 1.57 15.74
C VAL A 96 1.22 1.40 16.75
N SER A 97 2.43 1.76 16.37
CA SER A 97 3.61 1.73 17.23
C SER A 97 4.26 3.10 17.28
N PHE A 98 4.66 3.52 18.46
CA PHE A 98 5.41 4.75 18.67
C PHE A 98 6.75 4.45 19.33
N HIS A 99 7.80 5.02 18.80
CA HIS A 99 9.13 4.93 19.37
C HIS A 99 9.74 6.32 19.56
N ALA A 100 10.28 6.62 20.74
CA ALA A 100 10.79 7.95 21.10
C ALA A 100 11.83 8.51 20.10
N VAL A 101 12.62 7.63 19.45
CA VAL A 101 13.66 8.03 18.49
C VAL A 101 13.15 8.01 17.05
N TYR A 102 12.34 7.01 16.69
CA TYR A 102 11.92 6.77 15.28
C TYR A 102 10.54 7.33 14.96
N GLY A 103 9.79 7.80 15.95
CA GLY A 103 8.45 8.33 15.80
C GLY A 103 7.40 7.24 15.61
N MET A 104 6.26 7.63 15.04
CA MET A 104 5.14 6.75 14.76
C MET A 104 5.43 5.87 13.54
N SER A 105 5.06 4.60 13.64
CA SER A 105 5.07 3.62 12.56
C SER A 105 3.92 2.63 12.71
N LEU A 106 3.65 1.84 11.69
CA LEU A 106 2.66 0.79 11.70
C LEU A 106 3.34 -0.58 11.66
N ASN A 107 2.84 -1.54 12.43
CA ASN A 107 3.22 -2.94 12.30
C ASN A 107 2.13 -3.67 11.53
N VAL A 108 2.46 -4.26 10.38
CA VAL A 108 1.51 -5.02 9.58
C VAL A 108 1.36 -6.42 10.15
N VAL A 109 0.14 -6.76 10.53
CA VAL A 109 -0.21 -8.06 11.13
C VAL A 109 -1.15 -8.89 10.25
N GLY A 110 -1.85 -8.24 9.30
CA GLY A 110 -2.77 -8.90 8.38
C GLY A 110 -2.89 -8.18 7.03
N ILE A 111 -3.45 -8.87 6.04
CA ILE A 111 -3.75 -8.33 4.71
C ILE A 111 -5.03 -8.95 4.17
N ASP A 112 -5.88 -8.13 3.54
CA ASP A 112 -7.05 -8.59 2.80
C ASP A 112 -6.80 -8.47 1.28
N PRO A 113 -6.58 -9.59 0.59
CA PRO A 113 -6.35 -9.61 -0.86
C PRO A 113 -7.57 -9.17 -1.68
N SER A 114 -8.79 -9.33 -1.15
CA SER A 114 -10.03 -9.04 -1.88
C SER A 114 -10.15 -7.58 -2.28
N TYR A 115 -9.64 -6.69 -1.42
CA TYR A 115 -9.58 -5.26 -1.71
C TYR A 115 -8.71 -4.94 -2.93
N THR A 116 -7.52 -5.52 -3.00
CA THR A 116 -6.60 -5.33 -4.13
C THR A 116 -7.18 -5.89 -5.43
N LEU A 117 -7.82 -7.06 -5.39
CA LEU A 117 -8.51 -7.63 -6.55
C LEU A 117 -9.63 -6.72 -7.05
N GLY A 118 -10.43 -6.17 -6.14
CA GLY A 118 -11.49 -5.21 -6.49
C GLY A 118 -10.94 -3.95 -7.15
N ASP A 119 -9.83 -3.39 -6.63
CA ASP A 119 -9.17 -2.22 -7.21
C ASP A 119 -8.59 -2.50 -8.60
N LEU A 120 -7.90 -3.63 -8.77
CA LEU A 120 -7.36 -4.06 -10.07
C LEU A 120 -8.47 -4.26 -11.12
N ALA A 121 -9.59 -4.87 -10.74
CA ALA A 121 -10.74 -5.03 -11.62
C ALA A 121 -11.32 -3.67 -12.06
N ARG A 122 -11.44 -2.72 -11.11
CA ARG A 122 -11.89 -1.36 -11.39
C ARG A 122 -10.95 -0.63 -12.34
N GLN A 123 -9.64 -0.63 -12.07
CA GLN A 123 -8.61 -0.01 -12.92
C GLN A 123 -8.62 -0.58 -14.34
N ARG A 124 -8.78 -1.91 -14.46
CA ARG A 124 -8.91 -2.57 -15.77
C ARG A 124 -10.13 -2.07 -16.54
N GLN A 125 -11.27 -1.98 -15.85
CA GLN A 125 -12.50 -1.51 -16.48
C GLN A 125 -12.40 -0.04 -16.92
N GLU A 126 -11.85 0.82 -16.10
CA GLU A 126 -11.60 2.23 -16.41
C GLU A 126 -10.67 2.37 -17.63
N THR A 127 -9.61 1.55 -17.69
CA THR A 127 -8.68 1.54 -18.82
C THR A 127 -9.37 1.10 -20.11
N ILE A 128 -10.21 0.05 -20.06
CA ILE A 128 -10.97 -0.42 -21.23
C ILE A 128 -11.93 0.67 -21.72
N LEU A 129 -12.65 1.34 -20.81
CA LEU A 129 -13.56 2.43 -21.18
C LEU A 129 -12.81 3.58 -21.85
N ARG A 130 -11.69 4.02 -21.28
CA ARG A 130 -10.85 5.06 -21.87
C ARG A 130 -10.34 4.69 -23.26
N LEU A 131 -9.85 3.47 -23.47
CA LEU A 131 -9.36 3.02 -24.77
C LEU A 131 -10.49 2.96 -25.82
N LYS A 132 -11.72 2.64 -25.40
CA LYS A 132 -12.90 2.69 -26.27
C LYS A 132 -13.29 4.13 -26.65
N GLU A 133 -13.28 5.06 -25.69
CA GLU A 133 -13.54 6.48 -25.91
C GLU A 133 -12.52 7.13 -26.83
N GLU A 134 -11.24 6.76 -26.69
CA GLU A 134 -10.16 7.20 -27.55
C GLU A 134 -10.16 6.51 -28.94
N GLY A 135 -11.05 5.54 -29.18
CA GLY A 135 -11.16 4.80 -30.44
C GLY A 135 -9.98 3.86 -30.74
N VAL A 136 -9.13 3.61 -29.74
CA VAL A 136 -7.92 2.79 -29.89
C VAL A 136 -8.22 1.30 -29.71
N TRP A 137 -9.32 0.96 -29.02
CA TRP A 137 -9.67 -0.42 -28.65
C TRP A 137 -9.77 -1.38 -29.84
N ASP A 138 -10.35 -0.90 -30.94
CA ASP A 138 -10.60 -1.71 -32.15
C ASP A 138 -9.58 -1.45 -33.26
N MET A 139 -8.55 -0.61 -33.04
CA MET A 139 -7.56 -0.26 -34.08
C MET A 139 -6.85 -1.47 -34.68
N GLN A 140 -6.59 -2.50 -33.88
CA GLN A 140 -5.91 -3.71 -34.36
C GLN A 140 -6.80 -4.55 -35.29
N GLN A 141 -8.12 -4.50 -35.15
CA GLN A 141 -9.03 -5.26 -36.00
C GLN A 141 -9.07 -4.74 -37.44
N SER A 142 -8.74 -3.46 -37.64
CA SER A 142 -8.67 -2.82 -38.96
C SER A 142 -7.34 -3.06 -39.69
N LEU A 143 -6.32 -3.59 -39.00
CA LEU A 143 -5.01 -3.86 -39.57
C LEU A 143 -5.01 -5.13 -40.41
N HIS A 144 -4.64 -5.01 -41.70
CA HIS A 144 -4.48 -6.16 -42.57
C HIS A 144 -3.28 -7.03 -42.12
N THR A 145 -3.56 -8.27 -41.70
CA THR A 145 -2.52 -9.21 -41.33
C THR A 145 -1.84 -9.75 -42.58
N PRO A 146 -0.52 -9.55 -42.80
CA PRO A 146 0.16 -10.08 -43.97
C PRO A 146 0.16 -11.61 -43.95
N THR A 147 -0.06 -12.22 -45.11
CA THR A 147 -0.11 -13.68 -45.29
C THR A 147 1.22 -14.38 -44.89
N LEU A 148 2.32 -13.65 -44.98
CA LEU A 148 3.68 -14.09 -44.55
C LEU A 148 4.36 -12.97 -43.75
N PRO A 149 4.29 -13.01 -42.42
CA PRO A 149 5.00 -12.02 -41.61
C PRO A 149 6.51 -12.19 -41.69
N ARG A 150 7.21 -11.14 -42.12
CA ARG A 150 8.67 -11.14 -42.25
C ARG A 150 9.38 -10.67 -40.97
N ARG A 151 8.68 -10.03 -40.08
CA ARG A 151 9.19 -9.55 -38.78
C ARG A 151 8.10 -9.77 -37.72
N ILE A 152 8.51 -10.40 -36.62
CA ILE A 152 7.64 -10.65 -35.45
C ILE A 152 8.32 -9.98 -34.29
N ALA A 153 7.61 -9.07 -33.59
CA ALA A 153 7.99 -8.57 -32.27
C ALA A 153 7.21 -9.33 -31.20
N VAL A 154 7.92 -9.87 -30.21
CA VAL A 154 7.32 -10.48 -29.02
C VAL A 154 7.52 -9.50 -27.88
N ILE A 155 6.41 -9.14 -27.22
CA ILE A 155 6.40 -8.21 -26.07
C ILE A 155 6.30 -9.03 -24.80
#